data_d0853b42d72b3342834c1112e3aed56d
#
_entry.id   d0853b42d72b3342834c1112e3aed56d
#
_cell.length_a   1.000
_cell.length_b   1.000
_cell.length_c   1.000
_cell.angle_alpha   90.00
_cell.angle_beta   90.00
_cell.angle_gamma   90.00
#
_symmetry.space_group_name_H-M   'P 1'
#
loop_
_entity.id
_entity.type
_entity.pdbx_description
1 polymer ?
#
loop_
_entity_poly.entity_id
_entity_poly.type
_entity_poly.pdbx_seq_one_letter_code
_entity_poly.pdbx_strand_id
1 'polypeptide(L)'
;NNPFLIYAYAGPKYFCDRIEETEHLISALRNGRNVTLMSPRRMGKTGLIQNVFHQIRRDYPEAACFYMDIFSTTCLDDFIIQFGQTVIGKLDNLSQKTLAAISGFFKNCRLVFFPDVLTGVPQATLDFQPSQAQATLKEIFDYLEHSGKECYIAIDEFQQITEYPEKGVEGLL
;
A
#
# COMPACT_ATOMS: atom_id res chain seq x y z
N ASN A 1 -2.65 33.59 -4.89
CA ASN A 1 -2.36 32.15 -4.80
C ASN A 1 -3.61 31.38 -5.19
N ASN A 2 -3.52 30.61 -6.27
CA ASN A 2 -4.62 29.77 -6.72
C ASN A 2 -4.81 28.63 -5.71
N PRO A 3 -5.95 28.50 -5.02
CA PRO A 3 -6.20 27.43 -4.07
C PRO A 3 -6.49 26.08 -4.76
N PHE A 4 -6.70 26.08 -6.07
CA PHE A 4 -7.00 24.88 -6.83
C PHE A 4 -5.73 24.26 -7.39
N LEU A 5 -5.28 23.17 -6.76
CA LEU A 5 -4.21 22.34 -7.29
C LEU A 5 -4.76 21.42 -8.38
N ILE A 6 -4.20 21.56 -9.57
CA ILE A 6 -4.60 20.74 -10.74
C ILE A 6 -3.99 19.34 -10.67
N TYR A 7 -2.90 19.17 -9.89
CA TYR A 7 -2.13 17.92 -9.79
C TYR A 7 -1.77 17.61 -8.34
N ALA A 8 -2.02 16.37 -7.92
CA ALA A 8 -1.65 15.76 -6.66
C ALA A 8 -2.21 16.41 -5.37
N TYR A 9 -2.18 15.61 -4.28
CA TYR A 9 -2.50 16.07 -2.93
C TYR A 9 -1.33 16.87 -2.35
N ALA A 10 -1.53 18.15 -2.05
CA ALA A 10 -0.52 19.05 -1.50
C ALA A 10 -0.72 19.35 -0.01
N GLY A 11 -1.47 18.51 0.69
CA GLY A 11 -1.71 18.59 2.12
C GLY A 11 -3.13 19.05 2.49
N PRO A 12 -3.52 18.90 3.78
CA PRO A 12 -4.89 19.16 4.25
C PRO A 12 -5.36 20.60 4.04
N LYS A 13 -4.43 21.56 4.00
CA LYS A 13 -4.75 22.98 3.76
C LYS A 13 -5.37 23.25 2.38
N TYR A 14 -5.11 22.39 1.43
CA TYR A 14 -5.59 22.52 0.04
C TYR A 14 -6.66 21.47 -0.29
N PHE A 15 -7.06 20.67 0.71
CA PHE A 15 -8.12 19.68 0.55
C PHE A 15 -9.42 20.29 1.02
N CYS A 16 -10.31 20.60 0.05
CA CYS A 16 -11.58 21.25 0.30
C CYS A 16 -12.73 20.24 0.33
N ASP A 17 -13.60 20.40 1.33
CA ASP A 17 -15.03 20.01 1.28
C ASP A 17 -15.38 18.51 1.27
N ARG A 18 -14.57 17.63 1.87
CA ARG A 18 -14.90 16.20 2.06
C ARG A 18 -14.69 15.74 3.51
N ILE A 19 -15.09 16.59 4.45
CA ILE A 19 -14.84 16.31 5.89
C ILE A 19 -15.63 15.10 6.33
N GLU A 20 -16.93 15.05 6.03
CA GLU A 20 -17.81 13.94 6.42
C GLU A 20 -17.35 12.60 5.81
N GLU A 21 -16.97 12.58 4.54
CA GLU A 21 -16.46 11.39 3.89
C GLU A 21 -15.13 10.93 4.52
N THR A 22 -14.27 11.87 4.88
CA THR A 22 -13.00 11.57 5.56
C THR A 22 -13.25 10.93 6.93
N GLU A 23 -14.16 11.51 7.73
CA GLU A 23 -14.54 11.00 9.05
C GLU A 23 -15.19 9.62 8.95
N HIS A 24 -16.08 9.41 7.99
CA HIS A 24 -16.70 8.11 7.73
C HIS A 24 -15.67 7.05 7.37
N LEU A 25 -14.70 7.38 6.52
CA LEU A 25 -13.63 6.45 6.13
C LEU A 25 -12.74 6.10 7.32
N ILE A 26 -12.31 7.08 8.10
CA ILE A 26 -11.50 6.84 9.30
C ILE A 26 -12.27 5.95 10.29
N SER A 27 -13.54 6.27 10.53
CA SER A 27 -14.39 5.46 11.41
C SER A 27 -14.55 4.02 10.91
N ALA A 28 -14.76 3.82 9.62
CA ALA A 28 -14.89 2.47 9.04
C ALA A 28 -13.59 1.67 9.20
N LEU A 29 -12.45 2.28 8.84
CA LEU A 29 -11.14 1.65 8.93
C LEU A 29 -10.78 1.30 10.38
N ARG A 30 -11.01 2.19 11.32
CA ARG A 30 -10.79 1.97 12.76
C ARG A 30 -11.65 0.86 13.35
N ASN A 31 -12.79 0.58 12.74
CA ASN A 31 -13.66 -0.56 13.10
C ASN A 31 -13.35 -1.83 12.31
N GLY A 32 -12.19 -1.92 11.65
CA GLY A 32 -11.75 -3.10 10.91
C GLY A 32 -12.58 -3.40 9.66
N ARG A 33 -13.23 -2.38 9.08
CA ARG A 33 -14.05 -2.57 7.88
C ARG A 33 -13.27 -2.28 6.62
N ASN A 34 -13.36 -3.16 5.64
CA ASN A 34 -12.91 -2.87 4.28
C ASN A 34 -13.89 -1.90 3.60
N VAL A 35 -13.34 -0.94 2.86
CA VAL A 35 -14.12 0.08 2.18
C VAL A 35 -13.75 0.13 0.70
N THR A 36 -14.76 0.12 -0.16
CA THR A 36 -14.58 0.33 -1.61
C THR A 36 -15.06 1.73 -1.98
N LEU A 37 -14.18 2.52 -2.57
CA LEU A 37 -14.48 3.87 -3.07
C LEU A 37 -14.79 3.81 -4.57
N MET A 38 -16.05 4.05 -4.91
CA MET A 38 -16.50 4.15 -6.29
C MET A 38 -16.81 5.60 -6.64
N SER A 39 -16.13 6.13 -7.63
CA SER A 39 -16.48 7.44 -8.20
C SER A 39 -15.90 7.58 -9.61
N PRO A 40 -16.43 8.47 -10.45
CA PRO A 40 -15.84 8.77 -11.76
C PRO A 40 -14.37 9.20 -11.64
N ARG A 41 -13.64 9.08 -12.75
CA ARG A 41 -12.25 9.57 -12.82
C ARG A 41 -12.21 11.08 -12.50
N ARG A 42 -11.10 11.53 -11.92
CA ARG A 42 -10.83 12.93 -11.55
C ARG A 42 -11.73 13.51 -10.46
N MET A 43 -12.46 12.70 -9.73
CA MET A 43 -13.27 13.12 -8.59
C MET A 43 -12.52 13.14 -7.24
N GLY A 44 -11.19 13.18 -7.28
CA GLY A 44 -10.35 13.37 -6.10
C GLY A 44 -10.27 12.17 -5.15
N LYS A 45 -10.49 10.92 -5.63
CA LYS A 45 -10.34 9.70 -4.81
C LYS A 45 -8.99 9.61 -4.14
N THR A 46 -7.92 9.73 -4.92
CA THR A 46 -6.54 9.68 -4.42
C THR A 46 -6.27 10.76 -3.36
N GLY A 47 -6.79 11.99 -3.60
CA GLY A 47 -6.69 13.08 -2.63
C GLY A 47 -7.42 12.75 -1.32
N LEU A 48 -8.61 12.16 -1.37
CA LEU A 48 -9.35 11.72 -0.20
C LEU A 48 -8.58 10.66 0.59
N ILE A 49 -8.06 9.63 -0.08
CA ILE A 49 -7.25 8.58 0.55
C ILE A 49 -6.02 9.19 1.24
N GLN A 50 -5.29 10.07 0.57
CA GLN A 50 -4.11 10.72 1.14
C GLN A 50 -4.47 11.61 2.34
N ASN A 51 -5.61 12.29 2.32
CA ASN A 51 -6.10 13.07 3.45
C ASN A 51 -6.47 12.18 4.65
N VAL A 52 -7.18 11.07 4.41
CA VAL A 52 -7.48 10.06 5.44
C VAL A 52 -6.19 9.54 6.07
N PHE A 53 -5.22 9.15 5.28
CA PHE A 53 -3.92 8.64 5.76
C PHE A 53 -3.12 9.71 6.51
N HIS A 54 -3.20 10.96 6.07
CA HIS A 54 -2.58 12.07 6.81
C HIS A 54 -3.17 12.22 8.21
N GLN A 55 -4.50 12.17 8.33
CA GLN A 55 -5.18 12.27 9.62
C GLN A 55 -4.90 11.05 10.51
N ILE A 56 -4.94 9.83 9.96
CA ILE A 56 -4.61 8.61 10.70
C ILE A 56 -3.18 8.71 11.26
N ARG A 57 -2.18 9.08 10.45
CA ARG A 57 -0.79 9.22 10.93
C ARG A 57 -0.61 10.28 11.99
N ARG A 58 -1.40 11.37 11.93
CA ARG A 58 -1.38 12.43 12.93
C ARG A 58 -1.96 11.96 14.27
N ASP A 59 -3.10 11.28 14.22
CA ASP A 59 -3.88 10.93 15.41
C ASP A 59 -3.48 9.55 15.98
N TYR A 60 -2.89 8.69 15.16
CA TYR A 60 -2.42 7.34 15.50
C TYR A 60 -1.02 7.08 14.94
N PRO A 61 0.03 7.63 15.59
CA PRO A 61 1.41 7.57 15.07
C PRO A 61 1.98 6.15 14.89
N GLU A 62 1.46 5.17 15.65
CA GLU A 62 1.87 3.77 15.51
C GLU A 62 1.26 3.09 14.27
N ALA A 63 0.19 3.64 13.71
CA ALA A 63 -0.46 3.04 12.55
C ALA A 63 0.38 3.21 11.28
N ALA A 64 0.44 2.17 10.47
CA ALA A 64 1.10 2.18 9.18
C ALA A 64 0.08 2.32 8.06
N CYS A 65 0.29 3.30 7.16
CA CYS A 65 -0.60 3.55 6.03
C CYS A 65 0.18 3.36 4.72
N PHE A 66 -0.32 2.49 3.84
CA PHE A 66 0.29 2.14 2.57
C PHE A 66 -0.66 2.47 1.43
N TYR A 67 -0.18 3.20 0.45
CA TYR A 67 -0.90 3.48 -0.79
C TYR A 67 -0.16 2.84 -1.96
N MET A 68 -0.89 2.13 -2.81
CA MET A 68 -0.39 1.59 -4.06
C MET A 68 -1.39 1.81 -5.17
N ASP A 69 -0.89 2.12 -6.36
CA ASP A 69 -1.66 2.23 -7.59
C ASP A 69 -1.25 1.06 -8.49
N ILE A 70 -2.19 0.16 -8.76
CA ILE A 70 -1.91 -1.07 -9.53
C ILE A 70 -2.21 -0.96 -11.02
N PHE A 71 -2.40 0.26 -11.53
CA PHE A 71 -2.70 0.49 -12.95
C PHE A 71 -1.68 -0.14 -13.91
N SER A 72 -0.41 -0.18 -13.52
CA SER A 72 0.68 -0.70 -14.35
C SER A 72 0.88 -2.22 -14.24
N THR A 73 0.19 -2.89 -13.35
CA THR A 73 0.32 -4.33 -13.15
C THR A 73 -0.49 -5.10 -14.20
N THR A 74 0.05 -6.22 -14.66
CA THR A 74 -0.54 -7.03 -15.73
C THR A 74 -0.89 -8.45 -15.32
N CYS A 75 -0.39 -8.90 -14.17
CA CYS A 75 -0.59 -10.24 -13.63
C CYS A 75 -0.44 -10.24 -12.11
N LEU A 76 -0.75 -11.38 -11.48
CA LEU A 76 -0.62 -11.56 -10.04
C LEU A 76 0.82 -11.35 -9.55
N ASP A 77 1.82 -11.78 -10.31
CA ASP A 77 3.24 -11.61 -9.93
C ASP A 77 3.60 -10.12 -9.83
N ASP A 78 3.18 -9.30 -10.81
CA ASP A 78 3.39 -7.84 -10.78
C ASP A 78 2.76 -7.21 -9.54
N PHE A 79 1.52 -7.62 -9.23
CA PHE A 79 0.81 -7.16 -8.03
C PHE A 79 1.59 -7.49 -6.75
N ILE A 80 2.05 -8.74 -6.60
CA ILE A 80 2.78 -9.21 -5.42
C ILE A 80 4.10 -8.44 -5.25
N ILE A 81 4.83 -8.23 -6.36
CA ILE A 81 6.08 -7.45 -6.36
C ILE A 81 5.79 -6.02 -5.89
N GLN A 82 4.79 -5.37 -6.47
CA GLN A 82 4.43 -4.00 -6.11
C GLN A 82 3.92 -3.89 -4.68
N PHE A 83 3.13 -4.86 -4.21
CA PHE A 83 2.66 -4.91 -2.83
C PHE A 83 3.83 -5.07 -1.85
N GLY A 84 4.73 -6.01 -2.11
CA GLY A 84 5.94 -6.20 -1.31
C GLY A 84 6.79 -4.92 -1.26
N GLN A 85 7.05 -4.28 -2.40
CA GLN A 85 7.78 -3.01 -2.47
C GLN A 85 7.10 -1.90 -1.69
N THR A 86 5.77 -1.91 -1.63
CA THR A 86 4.99 -0.90 -0.92
C THR A 86 5.10 -1.04 0.59
N VAL A 87 5.14 -2.28 1.12
CA VAL A 87 5.08 -2.53 2.57
C VAL A 87 6.42 -2.86 3.20
N ILE A 88 7.29 -3.63 2.50
CA ILE A 88 8.58 -4.07 3.03
C ILE A 88 9.51 -2.86 3.15
N GLY A 89 10.08 -2.69 4.33
CA GLY A 89 11.00 -1.59 4.62
C GLY A 89 10.34 -0.26 5.01
N LYS A 90 9.00 -0.16 4.95
CA LYS A 90 8.28 1.00 5.50
C LYS A 90 7.80 0.78 6.94
N LEU A 91 7.71 -0.46 7.38
CA LEU A 91 7.35 -0.81 8.76
C LEU A 91 8.49 -0.62 9.73
N ASP A 92 9.72 -0.80 9.28
CA ASP A 92 10.91 -0.83 10.10
C ASP A 92 12.01 0.07 9.55
N ASN A 93 12.87 0.57 10.44
CA ASN A 93 14.12 1.21 10.02
C ASN A 93 15.04 0.17 9.38
N LEU A 94 15.39 0.34 8.10
CA LEU A 94 16.20 -0.62 7.34
C LEU A 94 17.68 -0.62 7.78
N SER A 95 17.94 -1.02 9.02
CA SER A 95 19.28 -1.37 9.46
C SER A 95 19.70 -2.73 8.91
N GLN A 96 21.00 -3.03 8.83
CA GLN A 96 21.48 -4.34 8.37
C GLN A 96 20.90 -5.50 9.19
N LYS A 97 20.72 -5.33 10.50
CA LYS A 97 20.10 -6.34 11.37
C LYS A 97 18.62 -6.57 11.03
N THR A 98 17.91 -5.49 10.75
CA THR A 98 16.50 -5.54 10.35
C THR A 98 16.35 -6.20 8.99
N LEU A 99 17.21 -5.90 8.02
CA LEU A 99 17.20 -6.52 6.70
C LEU A 99 17.44 -8.05 6.79
N ALA A 100 18.35 -8.49 7.64
CA ALA A 100 18.59 -9.92 7.85
C ALA A 100 17.37 -10.62 8.49
N ALA A 101 16.73 -9.97 9.48
CA ALA A 101 15.52 -10.48 10.11
C ALA A 101 14.34 -10.58 9.13
N ILE A 102 14.11 -9.53 8.33
CA ILE A 102 13.09 -9.51 7.29
C ILE A 102 13.35 -10.61 6.26
N SER A 103 14.58 -10.74 5.76
CA SER A 103 14.95 -11.78 4.80
C SER A 103 14.73 -13.20 5.33
N GLY A 104 14.94 -13.42 6.63
CA GLY A 104 14.69 -14.72 7.28
C GLY A 104 13.20 -15.05 7.43
N PHE A 105 12.33 -14.05 7.35
CA PHE A 105 10.88 -14.22 7.42
C PHE A 105 10.32 -14.83 6.12
N PHE A 106 10.85 -14.38 4.97
CA PHE A 106 10.41 -14.81 3.65
C PHE A 106 11.14 -16.10 3.22
N LYS A 107 10.40 -17.18 3.02
CA LYS A 107 10.92 -18.51 2.65
C LYS A 107 10.61 -18.88 1.20
N ASN A 108 9.52 -18.35 0.65
CA ASN A 108 9.05 -18.64 -0.71
C ASN A 108 9.51 -17.61 -1.74
N CYS A 109 10.16 -16.54 -1.28
CA CYS A 109 10.75 -15.55 -2.17
C CYS A 109 12.11 -15.09 -1.65
N ARG A 110 12.91 -14.53 -2.54
CA ARG A 110 14.16 -13.86 -2.22
C ARG A 110 13.91 -12.36 -2.18
N LEU A 111 14.30 -11.72 -1.09
CA LEU A 111 14.35 -10.26 -1.02
C LEU A 111 15.64 -9.75 -1.66
N VAL A 112 15.49 -8.86 -2.62
CA VAL A 112 16.61 -8.17 -3.27
C VAL A 112 16.56 -6.72 -2.84
N PHE A 113 17.61 -6.24 -2.18
CA PHE A 113 17.72 -4.86 -1.73
C PHE A 113 18.61 -4.07 -2.70
N PHE A 114 18.19 -2.87 -3.03
CA PHE A 114 18.93 -1.96 -3.89
C PHE A 114 18.73 -0.51 -3.41
N PRO A 115 19.71 0.38 -3.59
CA PRO A 115 19.54 1.79 -3.27
C PRO A 115 18.62 2.45 -4.30
N ASP A 116 17.69 3.27 -3.84
CA ASP A 116 16.97 4.18 -4.71
C ASP A 116 17.92 5.18 -5.37
N VAL A 117 17.85 5.30 -6.67
CA VAL A 117 18.81 6.09 -7.46
C VAL A 117 18.77 7.59 -7.13
N LEU A 118 17.62 8.09 -6.66
CA LEU A 118 17.41 9.51 -6.39
C LEU A 118 17.66 9.86 -4.91
N THR A 119 17.24 8.98 -4.00
CA THR A 119 17.26 9.26 -2.55
C THR A 119 18.36 8.51 -1.82
N GLY A 120 18.95 7.47 -2.43
CA GLY A 120 19.90 6.56 -1.78
C GLY A 120 19.28 5.68 -0.69
N VAL A 121 17.97 5.77 -0.45
CA VAL A 121 17.27 4.96 0.55
C VAL A 121 17.18 3.52 0.06
N PRO A 122 17.51 2.52 0.88
CA PRO A 122 17.33 1.12 0.50
C PRO A 122 15.88 0.82 0.14
N GLN A 123 15.68 0.21 -1.01
CA GLN A 123 14.41 -0.36 -1.45
C GLN A 123 14.52 -1.89 -1.50
N ALA A 124 13.39 -2.57 -1.39
CA ALA A 124 13.32 -4.00 -1.51
C ALA A 124 12.43 -4.39 -2.69
N THR A 125 12.81 -5.42 -3.41
CA THR A 125 11.93 -6.12 -4.35
C THR A 125 11.91 -7.60 -4.05
N LEU A 126 10.91 -8.29 -4.59
CA LEU A 126 10.71 -9.72 -4.41
C LEU A 126 11.09 -10.45 -5.69
N ASP A 127 11.84 -11.54 -5.53
CA ASP A 127 12.18 -12.48 -6.59
C ASP A 127 11.65 -13.86 -6.18
N PHE A 128 10.70 -14.42 -6.93
CA PHE A 128 10.04 -15.69 -6.67
C PHE A 128 9.62 -16.37 -7.96
N GLN A 129 9.38 -17.68 -7.88
CA GLN A 129 8.83 -18.43 -9.00
C GLN A 129 7.31 -18.24 -9.09
N PRO A 130 6.69 -18.22 -10.27
CA PRO A 130 5.23 -18.08 -10.42
C PRO A 130 4.42 -19.09 -9.60
N SER A 131 4.94 -20.31 -9.45
CA SER A 131 4.32 -21.36 -8.60
C SER A 131 4.30 -21.02 -7.10
N GLN A 132 5.07 -20.04 -6.67
CA GLN A 132 5.19 -19.58 -5.28
C GLN A 132 4.41 -18.28 -5.01
N ALA A 133 3.75 -17.72 -6.02
CA ALA A 133 3.08 -16.43 -5.95
C ALA A 133 2.11 -16.34 -4.75
N GLN A 134 1.20 -17.28 -4.59
CA GLN A 134 0.25 -17.27 -3.46
C GLN A 134 0.93 -17.42 -2.10
N ALA A 135 1.95 -18.27 -2.02
CA ALA A 135 2.72 -18.44 -0.79
C ALA A 135 3.48 -17.16 -0.42
N THR A 136 4.06 -16.48 -1.42
CA THR A 136 4.74 -15.19 -1.25
C THR A 136 3.77 -14.10 -0.82
N LEU A 137 2.57 -14.03 -1.42
CA LEU A 137 1.53 -13.09 -1.01
C LEU A 137 1.14 -13.30 0.46
N LYS A 138 0.96 -14.57 0.86
CA LYS A 138 0.68 -14.91 2.26
C LYS A 138 1.81 -14.45 3.19
N GLU A 139 3.07 -14.66 2.82
CA GLU A 139 4.21 -14.20 3.62
C GLU A 139 4.24 -12.68 3.81
N ILE A 140 3.79 -11.90 2.80
CA ILE A 140 3.66 -10.44 2.94
C ILE A 140 2.59 -10.10 4.01
N PHE A 141 1.44 -10.76 3.99
CA PHE A 141 0.41 -10.55 5.02
C PHE A 141 0.87 -11.00 6.40
N ASP A 142 1.52 -12.15 6.49
CA ASP A 142 2.11 -12.66 7.75
C ASP A 142 3.16 -11.68 8.31
N TYR A 143 3.96 -11.04 7.44
CA TYR A 143 4.91 -10.00 7.81
C TYR A 143 4.23 -8.75 8.36
N LEU A 144 3.14 -8.28 7.73
CA LEU A 144 2.34 -7.17 8.22
C LEU A 144 1.75 -7.46 9.60
N GLU A 145 1.16 -8.66 9.77
CA GLU A 145 0.58 -9.10 11.04
C GLU A 145 1.66 -9.19 12.15
N HIS A 146 2.82 -9.73 11.82
CA HIS A 146 3.96 -9.87 12.76
C HIS A 146 4.53 -8.54 13.23
N SER A 147 4.30 -7.46 12.48
CA SER A 147 4.73 -6.12 12.88
C SER A 147 4.02 -5.61 14.13
N GLY A 148 2.87 -6.19 14.47
CA GLY A 148 2.03 -5.77 15.59
C GLY A 148 1.43 -4.36 15.42
N LYS A 149 1.60 -3.75 14.24
CA LYS A 149 1.05 -2.42 13.92
C LYS A 149 -0.31 -2.54 13.25
N GLU A 150 -1.16 -1.58 13.51
CA GLU A 150 -2.39 -1.42 12.76
C GLU A 150 -2.05 -0.90 11.35
N CYS A 151 -2.31 -1.73 10.32
CA CYS A 151 -1.93 -1.46 8.95
C CYS A 151 -3.15 -1.12 8.09
N TYR A 152 -3.11 0.01 7.40
CA TYR A 152 -4.13 0.44 6.46
C TYR A 152 -3.55 0.45 5.05
N ILE A 153 -4.17 -0.31 4.16
CA ILE A 153 -3.70 -0.48 2.78
C ILE A 153 -4.77 0.07 1.85
N ALA A 154 -4.39 1.03 1.02
CA ALA A 154 -5.24 1.53 -0.06
C ALA A 154 -4.66 1.08 -1.40
N ILE A 155 -5.50 0.41 -2.17
CA ILE A 155 -5.20 -0.04 -3.53
C ILE A 155 -6.04 0.80 -4.50
N ASP A 156 -5.38 1.64 -5.28
CA ASP A 156 -6.02 2.44 -6.34
C ASP A 156 -6.03 1.65 -7.65
N GLU A 157 -7.00 1.95 -8.49
CA GLU A 157 -7.28 1.26 -9.77
C GLU A 157 -7.50 -0.27 -9.60
N PHE A 158 -8.16 -0.66 -8.49
CA PHE A 158 -8.36 -2.08 -8.09
C PHE A 158 -9.02 -2.93 -9.18
N GLN A 159 -9.83 -2.33 -10.07
CA GLN A 159 -10.42 -3.04 -11.21
C GLN A 159 -9.38 -3.65 -12.17
N GLN A 160 -8.10 -3.20 -12.11
CA GLN A 160 -7.03 -3.77 -12.91
C GLN A 160 -6.85 -5.28 -12.69
N ILE A 161 -7.20 -5.78 -11.52
CA ILE A 161 -7.13 -7.22 -11.17
C ILE A 161 -8.01 -8.07 -12.11
N THR A 162 -9.11 -7.52 -12.62
CA THR A 162 -10.01 -8.24 -13.53
C THR A 162 -9.40 -8.50 -14.91
N GLU A 163 -8.35 -7.77 -15.25
CA GLU A 163 -7.61 -7.92 -16.51
C GLU A 163 -6.47 -8.95 -16.42
N TYR A 164 -6.20 -9.50 -15.23
CA TYR A 164 -5.13 -10.47 -15.06
C TYR A 164 -5.48 -11.81 -15.73
N PRO A 165 -4.48 -12.52 -16.27
CA PRO A 165 -4.70 -13.84 -16.86
C PRO A 165 -5.09 -14.90 -15.83
N GLU A 166 -4.70 -14.70 -14.55
CA GLU A 166 -5.05 -15.56 -13.44
C GLU A 166 -6.50 -15.28 -13.01
N LYS A 167 -7.31 -16.32 -12.90
CA LYS A 167 -8.71 -16.20 -12.47
C LYS A 167 -8.82 -16.25 -10.94
N GLY A 168 -9.74 -15.46 -10.41
CA GLY A 168 -10.07 -15.50 -8.98
C GLY A 168 -9.07 -14.80 -8.08
N VAL A 169 -8.22 -13.91 -8.62
CA VAL A 169 -7.24 -13.13 -7.86
C VAL A 169 -7.93 -12.25 -6.83
N GLU A 170 -9.10 -11.71 -7.14
CA GLU A 170 -9.92 -10.92 -6.22
C GLU A 170 -10.31 -11.68 -4.94
N GLY A 171 -10.33 -13.01 -4.99
CA GLY A 171 -10.60 -13.86 -3.82
C GLY A 171 -9.39 -14.14 -2.95
N LEU A 172 -8.20 -13.70 -3.35
CA LEU A 172 -6.95 -13.85 -2.59
C LEU A 172 -6.66 -12.62 -1.71
N LEU A 173 -7.34 -11.50 -1.96
CA LEU A 173 -7.16 -10.21 -1.33
C LEU A 173 -8.34 -9.87 -0.41
#